data_aa52e4f0232c431c95c85270fd9f4121
#
_entry.id   aa52e4f0232c431c95c85270fd9f4121
#
_cell.length_a   1.000
_cell.length_b   1.000
_cell.length_c   1.000
_cell.angle_alpha   90.00
_cell.angle_beta   90.00
_cell.angle_gamma   90.00
#
_symmetry.space_group_name_H-M   'P 1'
#
loop_
_entity.id
_entity.type
_entity.pdbx_description
1 polymer ?
#
loop_
_entity_poly.entity_id
_entity_poly.type
_entity_poly.pdbx_seq_one_letter_code
_entity_poly.pdbx_strand_id
1 'polypeptide(L)'
;MLRILKSRWTFVHLTNGRQARLLLAKRYVQPKTDNIQIMNKLINLLLFVALLNLLISCNGQTKDNSTTPKNTDKKKLVGGGCDGCEIMFVGMPKNIKSADTSAGWTEKGQKLLVTGTVFKLDGKTPAPNVIIYYWQTDNNGYYSPKKGMDEEAKRHGHIRGWVKTDENGKYSIYTIKPAPYPKENIPAHVHTSIKEPNIDNEYYIDEFVFDGDKFLTGEKRKALENRGGSGILRVLISDELQIAEHNIILGLNIPNYPEKIKLEKQSGLEIGEDNPSFIPFHAFGPDKGTRTCPVCKYGRFHGVVYFVGNNPNWDEIKKWLTFLEQESVIRSKYLKAYFVYGNEKDYNKDTRQKELENIGIELNLKNIALTFVPSLTDSESEVNLNKINPTVGNTFVIFKHRTIIAKFINFKATSDNFKIISSTLDKTKGDYFNLSEPKHE
;
A
#
# COMPACT_ATOMS: atom_id res chain seq x y z
N MET A 1 45.42 -2.28 9.98
CA MET A 1 46.03 -3.00 11.08
C MET A 1 45.48 -2.42 12.41
N LEU A 2 44.36 -2.98 12.88
CA LEU A 2 43.73 -2.58 14.15
C LEU A 2 44.23 -3.49 15.27
N ARG A 3 44.88 -2.95 16.27
CA ARG A 3 45.23 -3.66 17.51
C ARG A 3 44.12 -3.47 18.53
N ILE A 4 43.48 -4.58 18.92
CA ILE A 4 42.51 -4.67 20.01
C ILE A 4 43.26 -4.70 21.34
N LEU A 5 43.01 -3.71 22.22
CA LEU A 5 43.49 -3.72 23.62
C LEU A 5 42.50 -4.48 24.49
N LYS A 6 42.93 -5.63 25.01
CA LYS A 6 42.21 -6.38 26.02
C LYS A 6 42.42 -5.74 27.40
N SER A 7 41.35 -5.34 28.07
CA SER A 7 41.37 -4.95 29.47
C SER A 7 41.29 -6.21 30.36
N ARG A 8 42.25 -6.37 31.26
CA ARG A 8 42.25 -7.40 32.34
C ARG A 8 41.45 -6.86 33.51
N TRP A 9 40.52 -7.65 34.01
CA TRP A 9 39.83 -7.46 35.30
C TRP A 9 40.52 -8.27 36.37
N THR A 10 40.87 -7.65 37.50
CA THR A 10 41.34 -8.31 38.71
C THR A 10 40.23 -8.19 39.75
N PHE A 11 39.68 -9.32 40.19
CA PHE A 11 38.76 -9.37 41.34
C PHE A 11 39.52 -9.51 42.63
N VAL A 12 39.22 -8.63 43.60
CA VAL A 12 39.64 -8.79 45.00
C VAL A 12 38.38 -9.12 45.81
N HIS A 13 38.41 -10.29 46.43
CA HIS A 13 37.41 -10.71 47.39
C HIS A 13 37.76 -10.12 48.78
N LEU A 14 36.82 -9.34 49.33
CA LEU A 14 36.83 -8.97 50.75
C LEU A 14 35.54 -9.46 51.39
N THR A 15 35.72 -10.36 52.39
CA THR A 15 34.68 -10.83 53.32
C THR A 15 34.49 -9.83 54.44
N ASN A 16 33.23 -9.63 54.84
CA ASN A 16 32.64 -9.04 56.05
C ASN A 16 32.02 -7.65 55.93
N GLY A 17 30.75 -7.70 55.97
CA GLY A 17 29.69 -6.86 56.51
C GLY A 17 30.03 -5.40 56.90
N ARG A 18 29.61 -4.51 56.06
CA ARG A 18 28.94 -3.21 56.33
C ARG A 18 28.92 -2.36 55.06
N GLN A 19 27.83 -1.66 54.87
CA GLN A 19 27.60 -0.83 53.69
C GLN A 19 28.77 0.12 53.43
N ALA A 20 29.37 0.04 52.22
CA ALA A 20 30.32 1.03 51.73
C ALA A 20 29.80 1.56 50.37
N ARG A 21 29.53 2.87 50.31
CA ARG A 21 29.24 3.61 49.08
C ARG A 21 30.48 3.59 48.19
N LEU A 22 30.35 3.07 46.99
CA LEU A 22 31.42 3.13 45.97
C LEU A 22 31.46 4.54 45.36
N LEU A 23 32.54 5.28 45.64
CA LEU A 23 32.95 6.47 44.89
C LEU A 23 33.86 6.02 43.74
N LEU A 24 33.37 6.07 42.52
CA LEU A 24 34.13 5.85 41.30
C LEU A 24 34.87 7.15 40.90
N ALA A 25 36.16 7.26 41.19
CA ALA A 25 37.02 8.28 40.65
C ALA A 25 37.57 7.84 39.28
N LYS A 26 36.99 8.38 38.18
CA LYS A 26 37.61 8.30 36.86
C LYS A 26 38.78 9.27 36.78
N ARG A 27 40.01 8.79 36.71
CA ARG A 27 41.15 9.60 36.24
C ARG A 27 41.00 9.82 34.71
N TYR A 28 40.72 11.04 34.35
CA TYR A 28 40.74 11.51 32.97
C TYR A 28 42.18 11.92 32.62
N VAL A 29 42.82 11.22 31.71
CA VAL A 29 44.07 11.65 31.12
C VAL A 29 43.71 12.58 29.97
N GLN A 30 43.96 13.89 30.11
CA GLN A 30 43.77 14.83 29.02
C GLN A 30 44.89 14.63 27.99
N PRO A 31 44.60 14.50 26.70
CA PRO A 31 45.57 14.53 25.64
C PRO A 31 46.06 16.00 25.47
N LYS A 32 47.36 16.16 25.23
CA LYS A 32 48.00 17.46 25.01
C LYS A 32 47.31 18.20 23.88
N THR A 33 46.92 19.45 24.16
CA THR A 33 46.15 20.33 23.31
C THR A 33 46.77 20.63 21.91
N ASP A 34 48.09 20.46 21.79
CA ASP A 34 48.83 20.76 20.58
C ASP A 34 48.54 19.83 19.37
N ASN A 35 48.29 18.55 19.66
CA ASN A 35 47.98 17.56 18.61
C ASN A 35 46.57 17.71 18.03
N ILE A 36 45.62 18.24 18.80
CA ILE A 36 44.23 18.43 18.35
C ILE A 36 44.15 19.62 17.38
N GLN A 37 44.89 20.67 17.64
CA GLN A 37 44.91 21.82 16.72
C GLN A 37 45.59 21.51 15.38
N ILE A 38 46.62 20.67 15.35
CA ILE A 38 47.27 20.24 14.12
C ILE A 38 46.34 19.32 13.32
N MET A 39 45.64 18.41 13.98
CA MET A 39 44.69 17.49 13.34
C MET A 39 43.46 18.22 12.75
N ASN A 40 42.93 19.22 13.45
CA ASN A 40 41.83 20.04 12.93
C ASN A 40 42.26 20.91 11.75
N LYS A 41 43.51 21.43 11.74
CA LYS A 41 44.06 22.16 10.57
C LYS A 41 44.24 21.25 9.35
N LEU A 42 44.68 20.00 9.56
CA LEU A 42 44.81 19.00 8.49
C LEU A 42 43.45 18.57 7.91
N ILE A 43 42.45 18.37 8.78
CA ILE A 43 41.07 18.02 8.34
C ILE A 43 40.45 19.18 7.54
N ASN A 44 40.59 20.41 8.00
CA ASN A 44 40.11 21.59 7.29
C ASN A 44 40.83 21.81 5.94
N LEU A 45 42.12 21.52 5.85
CA LEU A 45 42.89 21.60 4.60
C LEU A 45 42.44 20.51 3.62
N LEU A 46 42.17 19.28 4.08
CA LEU A 46 41.64 18.19 3.26
C LEU A 46 40.22 18.48 2.74
N LEU A 47 39.36 19.05 3.60
CA LEU A 47 38.03 19.50 3.20
C LEU A 47 38.08 20.65 2.16
N PHE A 48 39.02 21.59 2.32
CA PHE A 48 39.20 22.69 1.37
C PHE A 48 39.72 22.20 0.00
N VAL A 49 40.65 21.23 0.00
CA VAL A 49 41.13 20.60 -1.26
C VAL A 49 40.05 19.76 -1.92
N ALA A 50 39.19 19.08 -1.14
CA ALA A 50 38.05 18.33 -1.68
C ALA A 50 37.00 19.28 -2.29
N LEU A 51 36.74 20.44 -1.68
CA LEU A 51 35.83 21.46 -2.24
C LEU A 51 36.38 22.10 -3.52
N LEU A 52 37.70 22.30 -3.61
CA LEU A 52 38.34 22.88 -4.83
C LEU A 52 38.25 21.93 -6.03
N ASN A 53 38.30 20.61 -5.81
CA ASN A 53 38.16 19.63 -6.89
C ASN A 53 36.71 19.50 -7.42
N LEU A 54 35.69 19.96 -6.65
CA LEU A 54 34.31 20.03 -7.13
C LEU A 54 34.02 21.22 -8.03
N LEU A 55 34.92 22.21 -8.11
CA LEU A 55 34.76 23.40 -8.94
C LEU A 55 35.48 23.33 -10.29
N ILE A 56 36.24 22.25 -10.59
CA ILE A 56 37.04 22.11 -11.83
C ILE A 56 36.39 21.13 -12.82
N SER A 57 35.19 20.64 -12.54
CA SER A 57 34.48 19.72 -13.43
C SER A 57 33.35 20.42 -14.17
N CYS A 58 33.69 21.39 -15.02
CA CYS A 58 32.83 21.85 -16.14
C CYS A 58 33.61 22.81 -17.03
N ASN A 59 34.08 22.34 -18.19
CA ASN A 59 34.03 23.05 -19.46
C ASN A 59 34.86 22.32 -20.53
N GLY A 60 34.20 21.36 -21.17
CA GLY A 60 34.61 20.85 -22.46
C GLY A 60 33.54 21.23 -23.49
N GLN A 61 33.49 22.51 -23.90
CA GLN A 61 32.70 22.91 -25.07
C GLN A 61 33.60 22.86 -26.29
N THR A 62 33.42 21.84 -27.13
CA THR A 62 33.76 21.90 -28.54
C THR A 62 32.65 22.68 -29.25
N LYS A 63 33.04 23.83 -29.86
CA LYS A 63 32.18 24.59 -30.77
C LYS A 63 32.03 23.79 -32.06
N ASP A 64 30.85 23.18 -32.28
CA ASP A 64 30.35 22.87 -33.60
C ASP A 64 29.22 23.83 -33.95
N ASN A 65 29.52 24.70 -34.92
CA ASN A 65 28.56 25.61 -35.53
C ASN A 65 27.65 24.78 -36.48
N SER A 66 26.51 24.36 -36.03
CA SER A 66 25.37 24.08 -36.89
C SER A 66 24.09 24.59 -36.22
N THR A 67 23.66 25.74 -36.72
CA THR A 67 22.36 26.33 -36.39
C THR A 67 21.23 25.49 -36.91
N THR A 68 20.60 24.74 -36.02
CA THR A 68 19.19 24.34 -36.13
C THR A 68 18.59 24.25 -34.71
N PRO A 69 17.52 24.96 -34.40
CA PRO A 69 16.87 24.82 -33.10
C PRO A 69 16.15 23.47 -33.06
N LYS A 70 16.79 22.45 -32.52
CA LYS A 70 16.09 21.23 -32.08
C LYS A 70 15.43 21.52 -30.75
N ASN A 71 14.28 22.13 -30.78
CA ASN A 71 13.33 22.08 -29.71
C ASN A 71 12.70 20.67 -29.75
N THR A 72 13.41 19.68 -29.24
CA THR A 72 12.83 18.36 -28.96
C THR A 72 12.38 18.41 -27.51
N ASP A 73 11.14 18.83 -27.29
CA ASP A 73 10.35 18.40 -26.14
C ASP A 73 10.34 16.87 -26.18
N LYS A 74 11.31 16.26 -25.48
CA LYS A 74 11.28 14.81 -25.25
C LYS A 74 10.00 14.52 -24.47
N LYS A 75 8.95 14.06 -25.19
CA LYS A 75 7.67 13.61 -24.61
C LYS A 75 8.04 12.69 -23.44
N LYS A 76 7.73 13.10 -22.22
CA LYS A 76 8.02 12.29 -21.03
C LYS A 76 7.21 11.00 -21.13
N LEU A 77 7.90 9.87 -21.02
CA LEU A 77 7.24 8.56 -21.04
C LEU A 77 6.26 8.43 -19.87
N VAL A 78 5.08 7.92 -20.15
CA VAL A 78 4.11 7.52 -19.13
C VAL A 78 4.74 6.41 -18.28
N GLY A 79 4.62 6.49 -16.97
CA GLY A 79 5.26 5.55 -16.05
C GLY A 79 6.73 5.83 -15.75
N GLY A 80 7.37 6.78 -16.46
CA GLY A 80 8.76 7.20 -16.19
C GLY A 80 9.85 6.29 -16.78
N GLY A 81 9.48 5.28 -17.56
CA GLY A 81 10.36 4.23 -18.07
C GLY A 81 10.39 2.99 -17.17
N CYS A 82 10.77 1.86 -17.77
CA CYS A 82 10.79 0.56 -17.11
C CYS A 82 11.88 -0.30 -17.78
N ASP A 83 12.77 -0.90 -16.99
CA ASP A 83 13.74 -1.86 -17.51
C ASP A 83 13.07 -3.21 -17.74
N GLY A 84 13.07 -3.67 -18.99
CA GLY A 84 12.51 -4.95 -19.39
C GLY A 84 11.02 -4.94 -19.72
N CYS A 85 10.29 -3.86 -19.55
CA CYS A 85 8.89 -3.80 -19.94
C CYS A 85 8.70 -4.04 -21.46
N GLU A 86 9.66 -3.61 -22.28
CA GLU A 86 9.69 -3.83 -23.73
C GLU A 86 9.63 -5.32 -24.13
N ILE A 87 10.05 -6.22 -23.25
CA ILE A 87 9.96 -7.67 -23.47
C ILE A 87 8.49 -8.13 -23.62
N MET A 88 7.54 -7.33 -23.18
CA MET A 88 6.12 -7.65 -23.41
C MET A 88 5.78 -7.84 -24.89
N PHE A 89 6.54 -7.22 -25.81
CA PHE A 89 6.31 -7.34 -27.25
C PHE A 89 7.00 -8.55 -27.87
N VAL A 90 7.96 -9.18 -27.15
CA VAL A 90 8.71 -10.35 -27.64
C VAL A 90 7.82 -11.59 -27.52
N GLY A 91 7.45 -12.17 -28.66
CA GLY A 91 6.59 -13.36 -28.72
C GLY A 91 5.12 -13.07 -28.36
N MET A 92 4.68 -11.81 -28.35
CA MET A 92 3.30 -11.44 -28.07
C MET A 92 2.33 -12.02 -29.13
N PRO A 93 1.26 -12.73 -28.70
CA PRO A 93 0.29 -13.30 -29.62
C PRO A 93 -0.47 -12.23 -30.41
N LYS A 94 -0.81 -12.50 -31.67
CA LYS A 94 -1.68 -11.61 -32.47
C LYS A 94 -3.09 -11.46 -31.87
N ASN A 95 -3.61 -12.56 -31.32
CA ASN A 95 -4.94 -12.60 -30.70
C ASN A 95 -4.80 -12.85 -29.20
N ILE A 96 -4.97 -11.81 -28.41
CA ILE A 96 -4.92 -11.89 -26.95
C ILE A 96 -6.35 -11.92 -26.42
N LYS A 97 -6.66 -12.91 -25.57
CA LYS A 97 -7.96 -13.07 -24.91
C LYS A 97 -7.98 -12.37 -23.55
N SER A 98 -9.16 -12.24 -22.96
CA SER A 98 -9.31 -11.73 -21.59
C SER A 98 -8.95 -12.75 -20.51
N ALA A 99 -8.78 -14.01 -20.87
CA ALA A 99 -8.27 -15.06 -20.01
C ALA A 99 -7.03 -15.71 -20.63
N ASP A 100 -6.01 -15.90 -19.84
CA ASP A 100 -4.78 -16.60 -20.22
C ASP A 100 -4.45 -17.70 -19.22
N THR A 101 -3.82 -18.77 -19.73
CA THR A 101 -3.31 -19.88 -18.92
C THR A 101 -1.82 -19.99 -19.17
N SER A 102 -1.04 -19.58 -18.17
CA SER A 102 0.42 -19.57 -18.27
C SER A 102 1.00 -20.96 -18.45
N ALA A 103 2.22 -21.02 -18.99
CA ALA A 103 2.96 -22.28 -19.11
C ALA A 103 3.20 -22.98 -17.76
N GLY A 104 3.14 -22.24 -16.64
CA GLY A 104 3.25 -22.78 -15.29
C GLY A 104 2.02 -23.54 -14.81
N TRP A 105 0.85 -23.37 -15.45
CA TRP A 105 -0.39 -24.01 -15.01
C TRP A 105 -0.32 -25.53 -14.90
N THR A 106 0.43 -26.18 -15.77
CA THR A 106 0.62 -27.63 -15.77
C THR A 106 1.79 -28.09 -14.89
N GLU A 107 2.54 -27.16 -14.29
CA GLU A 107 3.68 -27.46 -13.45
C GLU A 107 3.27 -27.70 -11.99
N LYS A 108 4.23 -28.21 -11.21
CA LYS A 108 4.07 -28.35 -9.76
C LYS A 108 3.96 -26.96 -9.13
N GLY A 109 3.13 -26.82 -8.13
CA GLY A 109 2.93 -25.59 -7.38
C GLY A 109 1.46 -25.33 -7.08
N GLN A 110 1.22 -24.41 -6.17
CA GLN A 110 -0.13 -23.99 -5.79
C GLN A 110 -0.80 -23.30 -6.98
N LYS A 111 -1.94 -23.79 -7.43
CA LYS A 111 -2.71 -23.17 -8.51
C LYS A 111 -3.26 -21.83 -8.06
N LEU A 112 -3.13 -20.84 -8.93
CA LEU A 112 -3.53 -19.45 -8.66
C LEU A 112 -4.34 -18.90 -9.84
N LEU A 113 -5.50 -18.34 -9.53
CA LEU A 113 -6.28 -17.50 -10.42
C LEU A 113 -6.21 -16.06 -9.91
N VAL A 114 -5.65 -15.17 -10.74
CA VAL A 114 -5.78 -13.72 -10.52
C VAL A 114 -6.83 -13.20 -11.51
N THR A 115 -7.89 -12.60 -11.01
CA THR A 115 -8.98 -12.07 -11.84
C THR A 115 -9.43 -10.72 -11.34
N GLY A 116 -10.00 -9.88 -12.21
CA GLY A 116 -10.47 -8.57 -11.80
C GLY A 116 -10.97 -7.73 -12.96
N THR A 117 -11.08 -6.45 -12.69
CA THR A 117 -11.49 -5.43 -13.65
C THR A 117 -10.43 -4.36 -13.73
N VAL A 118 -10.08 -3.97 -14.95
CA VAL A 118 -9.30 -2.75 -15.18
C VAL A 118 -10.29 -1.59 -15.32
N PHE A 119 -10.09 -0.56 -14.53
CA PHE A 119 -10.88 0.67 -14.57
C PHE A 119 -10.04 1.84 -15.06
N LYS A 120 -10.70 2.85 -15.61
CA LYS A 120 -10.09 4.16 -15.86
C LYS A 120 -9.72 4.84 -14.53
N LEU A 121 -9.07 6.00 -14.62
CA LEU A 121 -8.58 6.75 -13.47
C LEU A 121 -9.67 7.14 -12.44
N ASP A 122 -10.93 7.14 -12.84
CA ASP A 122 -12.07 7.37 -11.94
C ASP A 122 -12.38 6.18 -11.02
N GLY A 123 -11.72 5.04 -11.21
CA GLY A 123 -11.93 3.81 -10.44
C GLY A 123 -13.31 3.16 -10.61
N LYS A 124 -14.09 3.55 -11.61
CA LYS A 124 -15.49 3.13 -11.82
C LYS A 124 -15.79 2.72 -13.26
N THR A 125 -15.28 3.45 -14.24
CA THR A 125 -15.51 3.17 -15.66
C THR A 125 -14.60 2.05 -16.11
N PRO A 126 -15.13 0.91 -16.60
CA PRO A 126 -14.31 -0.17 -17.14
C PRO A 126 -13.42 0.29 -18.29
N ALA A 127 -12.23 -0.26 -18.41
CA ALA A 127 -11.27 0.02 -19.46
C ALA A 127 -11.09 -1.21 -20.36
N PRO A 128 -11.74 -1.29 -21.52
CA PRO A 128 -11.59 -2.38 -22.47
C PRO A 128 -10.29 -2.25 -23.29
N ASN A 129 -9.85 -3.38 -23.86
CA ASN A 129 -8.70 -3.49 -24.77
C ASN A 129 -7.34 -3.12 -24.14
N VAL A 130 -7.22 -3.12 -22.82
CA VAL A 130 -5.96 -2.95 -22.13
C VAL A 130 -5.20 -4.27 -22.11
N ILE A 131 -3.95 -4.27 -22.56
CA ILE A 131 -3.08 -5.45 -22.48
C ILE A 131 -2.33 -5.42 -21.17
N ILE A 132 -2.43 -6.52 -20.42
CA ILE A 132 -1.63 -6.79 -19.23
C ILE A 132 -0.66 -7.89 -19.61
N TYR A 133 0.62 -7.59 -19.57
CA TYR A 133 1.70 -8.55 -19.65
C TYR A 133 2.14 -8.92 -18.25
N TYR A 134 2.30 -10.22 -17.96
CA TYR A 134 2.74 -10.70 -16.66
C TYR A 134 3.87 -11.71 -16.81
N TRP A 135 4.75 -11.75 -15.82
CA TRP A 135 5.81 -12.76 -15.71
C TRP A 135 6.16 -13.00 -14.24
N GLN A 136 6.68 -14.17 -13.96
CA GLN A 136 6.97 -14.58 -12.59
C GLN A 136 8.00 -15.70 -12.51
N THR A 137 8.51 -15.93 -11.31
CA THR A 137 9.33 -17.11 -11.00
C THR A 137 8.49 -18.39 -11.01
N ASP A 138 9.16 -19.53 -11.16
CA ASP A 138 8.60 -20.86 -10.93
C ASP A 138 8.46 -21.14 -9.41
N ASN A 139 8.03 -22.36 -9.05
CA ASN A 139 7.87 -22.78 -7.67
C ASN A 139 9.19 -22.96 -6.90
N ASN A 140 10.34 -22.75 -7.52
CA ASN A 140 11.68 -22.75 -6.92
C ASN A 140 12.26 -21.33 -6.79
N GLY A 141 11.56 -20.32 -7.29
CA GLY A 141 11.99 -18.92 -7.23
C GLY A 141 12.91 -18.47 -8.36
N TYR A 142 12.90 -19.17 -9.51
CA TYR A 142 13.75 -18.86 -10.67
C TYR A 142 12.93 -18.49 -11.91
N TYR A 143 13.47 -17.60 -12.72
CA TYR A 143 12.98 -17.34 -14.09
C TYR A 143 13.57 -18.40 -15.05
N SER A 144 13.09 -19.63 -14.91
CA SER A 144 13.59 -20.76 -15.67
C SER A 144 13.18 -20.65 -17.14
N PRO A 145 14.14 -20.58 -18.10
CA PRO A 145 13.78 -20.56 -19.52
C PRO A 145 13.42 -21.96 -20.02
N LYS A 146 12.61 -22.03 -21.09
CA LYS A 146 12.35 -23.28 -21.84
C LYS A 146 13.05 -23.24 -23.19
N LYS A 147 13.32 -24.43 -23.75
CA LYS A 147 13.87 -24.58 -25.08
C LYS A 147 12.97 -23.89 -26.12
N GLY A 148 13.56 -23.11 -27.02
CA GLY A 148 12.84 -22.41 -28.09
C GLY A 148 12.31 -21.06 -27.73
N MET A 149 12.59 -20.54 -26.53
CA MET A 149 12.29 -19.16 -26.17
C MET A 149 13.27 -18.20 -26.87
N ASP A 150 12.75 -17.02 -27.24
CA ASP A 150 13.57 -15.91 -27.68
C ASP A 150 14.59 -15.52 -26.60
N GLU A 151 15.82 -15.18 -27.01
CA GLU A 151 16.92 -14.87 -26.07
C GLU A 151 16.54 -13.74 -25.12
N GLU A 152 15.93 -12.66 -25.63
CA GLU A 152 15.51 -11.51 -24.82
C GLU A 152 14.44 -11.91 -23.79
N ALA A 153 13.55 -12.83 -24.16
CA ALA A 153 12.48 -13.29 -23.28
C ALA A 153 12.94 -14.21 -22.15
N LYS A 154 14.13 -14.81 -22.26
CA LYS A 154 14.64 -15.74 -21.25
C LYS A 154 14.82 -15.11 -19.87
N ARG A 155 15.12 -13.82 -19.81
CA ARG A 155 15.26 -13.11 -18.52
C ARG A 155 13.94 -13.01 -17.74
N HIS A 156 12.77 -13.13 -18.40
CA HIS A 156 11.46 -13.21 -17.76
C HIS A 156 10.99 -14.65 -17.50
N GLY A 157 11.80 -15.64 -17.90
CA GLY A 157 11.46 -17.06 -17.77
C GLY A 157 10.29 -17.46 -18.66
N HIS A 158 9.85 -18.71 -18.52
CA HIS A 158 8.79 -19.27 -19.36
C HIS A 158 7.37 -19.07 -18.76
N ILE A 159 7.26 -18.73 -17.46
CA ILE A 159 5.97 -18.45 -16.82
C ILE A 159 5.67 -16.98 -17.02
N ARG A 160 5.15 -16.67 -18.21
CA ARG A 160 4.78 -15.34 -18.67
C ARG A 160 3.59 -15.46 -19.62
N GLY A 161 2.84 -14.36 -19.78
CA GLY A 161 1.69 -14.35 -20.66
C GLY A 161 1.04 -12.98 -20.80
N TRP A 162 -0.06 -12.94 -21.54
CA TRP A 162 -0.78 -11.73 -21.88
C TRP A 162 -2.28 -11.94 -21.74
N VAL A 163 -2.95 -10.98 -21.16
CA VAL A 163 -4.41 -10.86 -21.22
C VAL A 163 -4.78 -9.50 -21.80
N LYS A 164 -5.88 -9.43 -22.53
CA LYS A 164 -6.45 -8.19 -23.03
C LYS A 164 -7.87 -8.07 -22.49
N THR A 165 -8.14 -7.01 -21.75
CA THR A 165 -9.44 -6.80 -21.11
C THR A 165 -10.59 -6.83 -22.12
N ASP A 166 -11.71 -7.46 -21.71
CA ASP A 166 -12.94 -7.51 -22.48
C ASP A 166 -13.69 -6.16 -22.46
N GLU A 167 -14.89 -6.13 -23.03
CA GLU A 167 -15.74 -4.94 -23.11
C GLU A 167 -16.10 -4.38 -21.72
N ASN A 168 -16.10 -5.23 -20.69
CA ASN A 168 -16.39 -4.87 -19.31
C ASN A 168 -15.10 -4.64 -18.49
N GLY A 169 -13.94 -4.55 -19.14
CA GLY A 169 -12.64 -4.38 -18.49
C GLY A 169 -12.15 -5.62 -17.74
N LYS A 170 -12.79 -6.79 -17.90
CA LYS A 170 -12.45 -8.01 -17.17
C LYS A 170 -11.20 -8.69 -17.69
N TYR A 171 -10.45 -9.32 -16.79
CA TYR A 171 -9.33 -10.18 -17.11
C TYR A 171 -9.22 -11.36 -16.14
N SER A 172 -8.52 -12.44 -16.57
CA SER A 172 -8.22 -13.60 -15.74
C SER A 172 -6.88 -14.22 -16.14
N ILE A 173 -6.04 -14.51 -15.15
CA ILE A 173 -4.72 -15.12 -15.30
C ILE A 173 -4.71 -16.41 -14.49
N TYR A 174 -4.58 -17.56 -15.18
CA TYR A 174 -4.41 -18.86 -14.58
C TYR A 174 -2.93 -19.22 -14.55
N THR A 175 -2.35 -19.35 -13.36
CA THR A 175 -0.92 -19.63 -13.18
C THR A 175 -0.69 -20.46 -11.91
N ILE A 176 0.55 -20.60 -11.50
CA ILE A 176 0.92 -21.08 -10.16
C ILE A 176 1.35 -19.90 -9.29
N LYS A 177 1.21 -20.03 -7.99
CA LYS A 177 1.79 -19.05 -7.06
C LYS A 177 3.32 -19.09 -7.20
N PRO A 178 4.00 -17.96 -7.48
CA PRO A 178 5.45 -17.92 -7.56
C PRO A 178 6.08 -18.20 -6.20
N ALA A 179 7.30 -18.71 -6.19
CA ALA A 179 8.13 -18.73 -4.99
C ALA A 179 8.97 -17.42 -4.91
N PRO A 180 9.32 -16.96 -3.71
CA PRO A 180 10.26 -15.86 -3.55
C PRO A 180 11.65 -16.24 -4.08
N TYR A 181 12.49 -15.26 -4.40
CA TYR A 181 13.87 -15.52 -4.83
C TYR A 181 14.65 -16.29 -3.75
N PRO A 182 15.38 -17.35 -4.13
CA PRO A 182 16.23 -18.06 -3.20
C PRO A 182 17.30 -17.13 -2.65
N LYS A 183 17.60 -16.98 -1.46
CA LYS A 183 18.62 -16.12 -0.83
C LYS A 183 18.28 -14.63 -0.73
N GLU A 184 17.06 -14.21 -1.08
CA GLU A 184 16.63 -12.83 -0.93
C GLU A 184 15.39 -12.75 -0.04
N ASN A 185 15.29 -11.66 0.72
CA ASN A 185 14.12 -11.40 1.56
C ASN A 185 13.10 -10.52 0.81
N ILE A 186 12.79 -10.90 -0.45
CA ILE A 186 11.81 -10.23 -1.31
C ILE A 186 10.55 -11.10 -1.32
N PRO A 187 9.34 -10.52 -1.13
CA PRO A 187 8.10 -11.29 -1.21
C PRO A 187 7.96 -12.02 -2.54
N ALA A 188 7.28 -13.16 -2.55
CA ALA A 188 6.83 -13.77 -3.78
C ALA A 188 5.97 -12.80 -4.58
N HIS A 189 6.21 -12.65 -5.88
CA HIS A 189 5.52 -11.64 -6.68
C HIS A 189 5.33 -12.06 -8.15
N VAL A 190 4.33 -11.43 -8.77
CA VAL A 190 4.10 -11.47 -10.21
C VAL A 190 4.33 -10.08 -10.73
N HIS A 191 5.28 -9.91 -11.64
CA HIS A 191 5.49 -8.65 -12.34
C HIS A 191 4.37 -8.38 -13.33
N THR A 192 4.02 -7.10 -13.50
CA THR A 192 2.96 -6.67 -14.40
C THR A 192 3.31 -5.39 -15.16
N SER A 193 3.11 -5.41 -16.47
CA SER A 193 3.22 -4.24 -17.34
C SER A 193 1.93 -4.03 -18.11
N ILE A 194 1.59 -2.76 -18.33
CA ILE A 194 0.35 -2.34 -18.98
C ILE A 194 0.65 -1.70 -20.31
N LYS A 195 -0.13 -2.04 -21.33
CA LYS A 195 -0.21 -1.29 -22.59
C LYS A 195 -1.66 -0.90 -22.88
N GLU A 196 -1.90 0.40 -22.78
CA GLU A 196 -3.20 0.97 -23.10
C GLU A 196 -3.32 1.26 -24.60
N PRO A 197 -4.56 1.22 -25.18
CA PRO A 197 -4.75 1.54 -26.58
C PRO A 197 -4.29 2.97 -26.98
N ASN A 198 -4.44 3.93 -26.06
CA ASN A 198 -4.23 5.35 -26.31
C ASN A 198 -2.91 5.91 -25.70
N ILE A 199 -2.07 5.04 -25.14
CA ILE A 199 -0.75 5.41 -24.59
C ILE A 199 0.33 4.79 -25.50
N ASP A 200 1.28 5.61 -25.95
CA ASP A 200 2.27 5.17 -26.94
C ASP A 200 3.23 4.10 -26.41
N ASN A 201 3.63 4.22 -25.13
CA ASN A 201 4.52 3.28 -24.47
C ASN A 201 3.78 2.39 -23.46
N GLU A 202 4.40 1.28 -23.14
CA GLU A 202 4.05 0.46 -21.99
C GLU A 202 4.60 1.06 -20.69
N TYR A 203 4.03 0.63 -19.56
CA TYR A 203 4.50 1.00 -18.24
C TYR A 203 4.19 -0.09 -17.22
N TYR A 204 4.98 -0.19 -16.16
CA TYR A 204 4.71 -1.12 -15.07
C TYR A 204 3.73 -0.52 -14.05
N ILE A 205 2.97 -1.40 -13.41
CA ILE A 205 2.19 -1.15 -12.20
C ILE A 205 2.81 -1.91 -11.03
N ASP A 206 2.32 -1.67 -9.80
CA ASP A 206 2.82 -2.42 -8.65
C ASP A 206 2.73 -3.93 -8.91
N GLU A 207 3.80 -4.62 -8.52
CA GLU A 207 3.86 -6.08 -8.58
C GLU A 207 2.76 -6.70 -7.73
N PHE A 208 2.22 -7.81 -8.19
CA PHE A 208 1.26 -8.56 -7.37
C PHE A 208 2.03 -9.35 -6.31
N VAL A 209 1.94 -8.90 -5.06
CA VAL A 209 2.50 -9.54 -3.87
C VAL A 209 1.39 -10.17 -3.04
N PHE A 210 1.71 -11.13 -2.19
CA PHE A 210 0.70 -11.90 -1.47
C PHE A 210 0.56 -11.42 -0.02
N ASP A 211 -0.67 -11.10 0.40
CA ASP A 211 -0.96 -10.80 1.81
C ASP A 211 -0.66 -12.05 2.66
N GLY A 212 0.07 -11.85 3.75
CA GLY A 212 0.56 -12.96 4.58
C GLY A 212 1.92 -13.54 4.15
N ASP A 213 2.54 -13.08 3.05
CA ASP A 213 3.92 -13.45 2.75
C ASP A 213 4.85 -12.91 3.84
N LYS A 214 5.69 -13.79 4.41
CA LYS A 214 6.61 -13.46 5.52
C LYS A 214 7.60 -12.34 5.20
N PHE A 215 7.91 -12.14 3.93
CA PHE A 215 8.81 -11.09 3.47
C PHE A 215 8.09 -9.77 3.15
N LEU A 216 6.74 -9.74 3.10
CA LEU A 216 5.95 -8.53 2.97
C LEU A 216 5.76 -7.88 4.35
N THR A 217 6.83 -7.32 4.89
CA THR A 217 6.84 -6.63 6.19
C THR A 217 5.98 -5.37 6.17
N GLY A 218 5.63 -4.85 7.35
CA GLY A 218 4.90 -3.59 7.46
C GLY A 218 5.60 -2.41 6.78
N GLU A 219 6.94 -2.36 6.84
CA GLU A 219 7.75 -1.33 6.16
C GLU A 219 7.64 -1.45 4.65
N LYS A 220 7.80 -2.67 4.09
CA LYS A 220 7.66 -2.89 2.64
C LYS A 220 6.26 -2.58 2.15
N ARG A 221 5.23 -2.95 2.93
CA ARG A 221 3.84 -2.61 2.64
C ARG A 221 3.62 -1.09 2.56
N LYS A 222 4.20 -0.32 3.49
CA LYS A 222 4.14 1.15 3.48
C LYS A 222 4.94 1.78 2.34
N ALA A 223 5.94 1.08 1.80
CA ALA A 223 6.78 1.55 0.71
C ALA A 223 6.21 1.26 -0.70
N LEU A 224 5.10 0.52 -0.81
CA LEU A 224 4.43 0.31 -2.08
C LEU A 224 3.93 1.64 -2.66
N GLU A 225 4.16 1.85 -3.95
CA GLU A 225 3.78 3.08 -4.64
C GLU A 225 2.29 3.13 -4.97
N ASN A 226 1.59 1.99 -4.89
CA ASN A 226 0.20 1.81 -5.32
C ASN A 226 -0.03 2.23 -6.78
N ARG A 227 0.93 1.95 -7.63
CA ARG A 227 0.83 2.19 -9.08
C ARG A 227 -0.22 1.26 -9.69
N GLY A 228 -1.27 1.84 -10.24
CA GLY A 228 -2.43 1.08 -10.71
C GLY A 228 -3.33 0.54 -9.60
N GLY A 229 -3.09 0.90 -8.35
CA GLY A 229 -3.76 0.43 -7.16
C GLY A 229 -2.87 -0.43 -6.27
N SER A 230 -3.43 -0.95 -5.19
CA SER A 230 -2.68 -1.85 -4.30
C SER A 230 -2.35 -3.16 -5.01
N GLY A 231 -1.05 -3.47 -5.15
CA GLY A 231 -0.59 -4.76 -5.68
C GLY A 231 -0.76 -5.95 -4.74
N ILE A 232 -1.35 -5.75 -3.55
CA ILE A 232 -1.44 -6.81 -2.53
C ILE A 232 -2.61 -7.75 -2.82
N LEU A 233 -2.30 -8.96 -3.22
CA LEU A 233 -3.29 -10.02 -3.46
C LEU A 233 -3.72 -10.67 -2.14
N ARG A 234 -5.02 -10.69 -1.89
CA ARG A 234 -5.65 -11.43 -0.79
C ARG A 234 -6.32 -12.66 -1.36
N VAL A 235 -5.61 -13.78 -1.26
CA VAL A 235 -6.06 -15.03 -1.84
C VAL A 235 -7.10 -15.72 -0.96
N LEU A 236 -8.06 -16.37 -1.60
CA LEU A 236 -9.08 -17.23 -1.01
C LEU A 236 -8.95 -18.63 -1.62
N ILE A 237 -9.42 -19.64 -0.93
CA ILE A 237 -9.32 -21.03 -1.38
C ILE A 237 -10.68 -21.52 -1.90
N SER A 238 -10.69 -22.05 -3.11
CA SER A 238 -11.74 -22.89 -3.67
C SER A 238 -11.12 -24.23 -4.05
N ASP A 239 -11.32 -25.25 -3.25
CA ASP A 239 -10.66 -26.56 -3.35
C ASP A 239 -9.11 -26.41 -3.37
N GLU A 240 -8.43 -26.83 -4.43
CA GLU A 240 -7.00 -26.70 -4.59
C GLU A 240 -6.57 -25.38 -5.26
N LEU A 241 -7.53 -24.54 -5.66
CA LEU A 241 -7.29 -23.30 -6.36
C LEU A 241 -7.28 -22.13 -5.37
N GLN A 242 -6.20 -21.35 -5.38
CA GLN A 242 -6.19 -20.02 -4.77
C GLN A 242 -6.75 -19.01 -5.77
N ILE A 243 -7.65 -18.14 -5.30
CA ILE A 243 -8.29 -17.11 -6.12
C ILE A 243 -8.00 -15.75 -5.49
N ALA A 244 -7.46 -14.83 -6.29
CA ALA A 244 -7.28 -13.44 -5.93
C ALA A 244 -8.10 -12.53 -6.85
N GLU A 245 -9.09 -11.81 -6.28
CA GLU A 245 -9.76 -10.74 -6.99
C GLU A 245 -8.93 -9.46 -6.85
N HIS A 246 -8.49 -8.90 -7.98
CA HIS A 246 -7.64 -7.72 -8.02
C HIS A 246 -8.07 -6.76 -9.13
N ASN A 247 -8.42 -5.54 -8.77
CA ASN A 247 -8.77 -4.49 -9.73
C ASN A 247 -7.56 -3.58 -9.98
N ILE A 248 -7.41 -3.13 -11.23
CA ILE A 248 -6.36 -2.21 -11.66
C ILE A 248 -7.01 -0.87 -12.03
N ILE A 249 -6.46 0.24 -11.53
CA ILE A 249 -6.92 1.59 -11.84
C ILE A 249 -5.86 2.26 -12.72
N LEU A 250 -6.15 2.44 -14.01
CA LEU A 250 -5.24 3.08 -14.96
C LEU A 250 -4.91 4.50 -14.50
N GLY A 251 -3.65 4.87 -14.58
CA GLY A 251 -3.18 6.21 -14.25
C GLY A 251 -3.02 6.51 -12.75
N LEU A 252 -3.56 5.66 -11.86
CA LEU A 252 -3.41 5.87 -10.42
C LEU A 252 -1.93 5.76 -10.02
N ASN A 253 -1.37 6.84 -9.48
CA ASN A 253 0.04 6.97 -9.08
C ASN A 253 1.04 6.67 -10.21
N ILE A 254 0.62 6.77 -11.48
CA ILE A 254 1.49 6.57 -12.64
C ILE A 254 2.15 7.90 -13.01
N PRO A 255 3.49 8.00 -12.99
CA PRO A 255 4.20 9.20 -13.41
C PRO A 255 3.87 9.61 -14.85
N ASN A 256 3.72 10.90 -15.09
CA ASN A 256 3.44 11.49 -16.40
C ASN A 256 2.16 10.98 -17.09
N TYR A 257 1.20 10.41 -16.35
CA TYR A 257 -0.08 9.99 -16.93
C TYR A 257 -0.84 11.22 -17.47
N PRO A 258 -1.47 11.12 -18.66
CA PRO A 258 -2.08 12.28 -19.32
C PRO A 258 -3.24 12.89 -18.55
N GLU A 259 -4.06 12.04 -17.92
CA GLU A 259 -5.18 12.48 -17.10
C GLU A 259 -4.72 12.69 -15.64
N LYS A 260 -5.36 13.63 -14.95
CA LYS A 260 -5.12 13.89 -13.52
C LYS A 260 -6.45 13.85 -12.80
N ILE A 261 -6.44 13.28 -11.59
CA ILE A 261 -7.57 13.40 -10.67
C ILE A 261 -7.74 14.88 -10.33
N LYS A 262 -8.93 15.45 -10.60
CA LYS A 262 -9.24 16.84 -10.19
C LYS A 262 -9.25 16.90 -8.67
N LEU A 263 -8.37 17.74 -8.12
CA LEU A 263 -8.23 17.98 -6.68
C LEU A 263 -9.32 18.95 -6.18
N GLU A 264 -10.54 18.49 -6.01
CA GLU A 264 -11.43 19.14 -5.04
C GLU A 264 -11.07 18.65 -3.64
N LYS A 265 -11.07 19.54 -2.62
CA LYS A 265 -10.63 19.31 -1.23
C LYS A 265 -10.47 17.83 -0.87
N GLN A 266 -9.30 17.25 -1.20
CA GLN A 266 -9.08 15.82 -1.02
C GLN A 266 -9.17 15.44 0.45
N SER A 267 -9.83 14.33 0.70
CA SER A 267 -9.85 13.66 1.98
C SER A 267 -9.83 12.16 1.74
N GLY A 268 -8.95 11.48 2.43
CA GLY A 268 -8.75 10.03 2.27
C GLY A 268 -7.86 9.65 1.08
N LEU A 269 -7.42 8.43 1.10
CA LEU A 269 -6.70 7.77 0.02
C LEU A 269 -7.60 7.57 -1.21
N GLU A 270 -7.03 7.17 -2.34
CA GLU A 270 -7.78 7.01 -3.58
C GLU A 270 -8.41 5.61 -3.70
N ILE A 271 -9.42 5.49 -4.56
CA ILE A 271 -10.00 4.19 -4.93
C ILE A 271 -8.89 3.34 -5.56
N GLY A 272 -8.78 2.07 -5.14
CA GLY A 272 -7.75 1.14 -5.56
C GLY A 272 -6.55 1.05 -4.59
N GLU A 273 -6.32 2.04 -3.72
CA GLU A 273 -5.25 1.96 -2.72
C GLU A 273 -5.61 1.02 -1.56
N ASP A 274 -4.59 0.52 -0.87
CA ASP A 274 -4.77 -0.30 0.34
C ASP A 274 -5.26 0.57 1.50
N ASN A 275 -6.33 0.15 2.16
CA ASN A 275 -6.84 0.85 3.34
C ASN A 275 -5.92 0.57 4.54
N PRO A 276 -5.22 1.58 5.08
CA PRO A 276 -4.22 1.35 6.11
C PRO A 276 -4.84 0.91 7.43
N SER A 277 -4.06 0.15 8.18
CA SER A 277 -4.42 -0.23 9.55
C SER A 277 -4.33 0.98 10.46
N PHE A 278 -5.22 1.06 11.46
CA PHE A 278 -5.17 2.06 12.53
C PHE A 278 -5.88 1.51 13.78
N ILE A 279 -5.58 2.06 14.95
CA ILE A 279 -6.03 1.55 16.25
C ILE A 279 -6.80 2.60 17.06
N PRO A 280 -8.09 2.86 16.74
CA PRO A 280 -8.90 3.82 17.48
C PRO A 280 -9.32 3.31 18.86
N PHE A 281 -9.81 4.17 19.73
CA PHE A 281 -10.52 3.77 20.95
C PHE A 281 -11.97 3.39 20.61
N HIS A 282 -12.41 2.20 21.03
CA HIS A 282 -13.79 1.74 20.85
C HIS A 282 -14.65 2.15 22.05
N ALA A 283 -15.50 3.14 21.87
CA ALA A 283 -16.39 3.63 22.91
C ALA A 283 -17.67 2.79 23.03
N PHE A 284 -18.26 2.34 21.91
CA PHE A 284 -19.53 1.64 21.91
C PHE A 284 -19.61 0.61 20.78
N GLY A 285 -20.50 -0.40 20.94
CA GLY A 285 -20.73 -1.45 19.95
C GLY A 285 -19.65 -2.54 19.97
N PRO A 286 -19.39 -3.17 18.83
CA PRO A 286 -18.36 -4.22 18.74
C PRO A 286 -16.99 -3.72 19.20
N ASP A 287 -16.26 -4.58 19.91
CA ASP A 287 -14.91 -4.32 20.45
C ASP A 287 -14.85 -3.17 21.49
N LYS A 288 -15.97 -2.77 22.12
CA LYS A 288 -16.00 -1.75 23.18
C LYS A 288 -14.90 -1.96 24.21
N GLY A 289 -14.22 -0.89 24.59
CA GLY A 289 -13.14 -0.88 25.59
C GLY A 289 -11.77 -1.31 25.07
N THR A 290 -11.64 -1.57 23.78
CA THR A 290 -10.38 -1.98 23.14
C THR A 290 -9.83 -0.92 22.19
N ARG A 291 -8.65 -1.21 21.61
CA ARG A 291 -8.04 -0.50 20.48
C ARG A 291 -7.90 -1.42 19.27
N THR A 292 -8.90 -2.25 19.01
CA THR A 292 -8.91 -3.17 17.89
C THR A 292 -8.82 -2.42 16.56
N CYS A 293 -7.93 -2.86 15.69
CA CYS A 293 -7.83 -2.34 14.33
C CYS A 293 -9.00 -2.83 13.47
N PRO A 294 -9.86 -1.94 12.97
CA PRO A 294 -11.02 -2.33 12.15
C PRO A 294 -10.63 -3.07 10.87
N VAL A 295 -9.59 -2.56 10.21
CA VAL A 295 -9.10 -3.11 8.94
C VAL A 295 -8.41 -4.44 9.11
N CYS A 296 -7.62 -4.61 10.20
CA CYS A 296 -6.91 -5.86 10.47
C CYS A 296 -7.87 -7.01 10.80
N LYS A 297 -8.87 -6.74 11.63
CA LYS A 297 -9.80 -7.77 12.11
C LYS A 297 -10.85 -8.15 11.08
N TYR A 298 -11.33 -7.20 10.29
CA TYR A 298 -12.50 -7.36 9.44
C TYR A 298 -12.26 -7.01 7.97
N GLY A 299 -11.00 -6.85 7.56
CA GLY A 299 -10.63 -6.42 6.21
C GLY A 299 -11.04 -7.36 5.08
N ARG A 300 -11.44 -8.60 5.41
CA ARG A 300 -11.88 -9.61 4.43
C ARG A 300 -13.16 -9.23 3.70
N PHE A 301 -14.13 -8.64 4.42
CA PHE A 301 -15.46 -8.28 3.91
C PHE A 301 -15.53 -6.82 3.48
N HIS A 302 -16.74 -6.32 3.28
CA HIS A 302 -16.93 -4.89 3.20
C HIS A 302 -16.69 -4.23 4.56
N GLY A 303 -15.93 -3.15 4.54
CA GLY A 303 -15.86 -2.20 5.63
C GLY A 303 -16.36 -0.84 5.18
N VAL A 304 -17.17 -0.18 6.00
CA VAL A 304 -17.53 1.23 5.85
C VAL A 304 -16.94 1.98 7.02
N VAL A 305 -16.02 2.91 6.75
CA VAL A 305 -15.47 3.79 7.77
C VAL A 305 -15.98 5.20 7.52
N TYR A 306 -16.73 5.71 8.48
CA TYR A 306 -17.31 7.05 8.48
C TYR A 306 -16.47 7.96 9.38
N PHE A 307 -15.61 8.77 8.79
CA PHE A 307 -14.74 9.72 9.50
C PHE A 307 -15.42 11.09 9.64
N VAL A 308 -15.36 11.66 10.85
CA VAL A 308 -15.75 13.03 11.14
C VAL A 308 -14.65 13.70 11.97
N GLY A 309 -14.22 14.89 11.53
CA GLY A 309 -13.16 15.68 12.16
C GLY A 309 -13.70 16.89 12.94
N ASN A 310 -13.09 18.05 12.68
CA ASN A 310 -13.22 19.28 13.49
C ASN A 310 -14.56 20.01 13.32
N ASN A 311 -15.43 19.59 12.39
CA ASN A 311 -16.70 20.25 12.10
C ASN A 311 -17.88 19.26 12.15
N PRO A 312 -18.19 18.66 13.33
CA PRO A 312 -19.28 17.68 13.45
C PRO A 312 -20.64 18.35 13.31
N ASN A 313 -21.51 17.72 12.50
CA ASN A 313 -22.95 17.99 12.48
C ASN A 313 -23.67 16.77 13.08
N TRP A 314 -24.02 16.84 14.35
CA TRP A 314 -24.57 15.70 15.08
C TRP A 314 -25.92 15.21 14.56
N ASP A 315 -26.76 16.09 14.00
CA ASP A 315 -28.04 15.68 13.38
C ASP A 315 -27.80 14.83 12.12
N GLU A 316 -26.83 15.23 11.29
CA GLU A 316 -26.42 14.43 10.14
C GLU A 316 -25.73 13.14 10.57
N ILE A 317 -24.87 13.21 11.59
CA ILE A 317 -24.15 12.03 12.12
C ILE A 317 -25.15 11.00 12.62
N LYS A 318 -26.12 11.38 13.43
CA LYS A 318 -27.14 10.44 13.97
C LYS A 318 -27.93 9.75 12.85
N LYS A 319 -28.32 10.46 11.78
CA LYS A 319 -28.98 9.89 10.61
C LYS A 319 -28.10 8.85 9.93
N TRP A 320 -26.81 9.17 9.73
CA TRP A 320 -25.85 8.24 9.14
C TRP A 320 -25.62 7.01 10.01
N LEU A 321 -25.48 7.16 11.32
CA LEU A 321 -25.31 6.05 12.25
C LEU A 321 -26.51 5.10 12.23
N THR A 322 -27.74 5.64 12.22
CA THR A 322 -28.98 4.85 12.10
C THR A 322 -29.03 4.09 10.78
N PHE A 323 -28.69 4.73 9.66
CA PHE A 323 -28.63 4.08 8.35
C PHE A 323 -27.57 2.96 8.32
N LEU A 324 -26.37 3.21 8.80
CA LEU A 324 -25.28 2.24 8.82
C LEU A 324 -25.58 1.07 9.75
N GLU A 325 -26.32 1.28 10.86
CA GLU A 325 -26.81 0.19 11.71
C GLU A 325 -27.75 -0.72 10.93
N GLN A 326 -28.72 -0.13 10.19
CA GLN A 326 -29.67 -0.90 9.37
C GLN A 326 -28.94 -1.70 8.29
N GLU A 327 -28.00 -1.09 7.57
CA GLU A 327 -27.18 -1.79 6.58
C GLU A 327 -26.35 -2.93 7.20
N SER A 328 -25.82 -2.72 8.41
CA SER A 328 -25.05 -3.73 9.14
C SER A 328 -25.92 -4.90 9.59
N VAL A 329 -27.21 -4.68 9.91
CA VAL A 329 -28.19 -5.76 10.21
C VAL A 329 -28.48 -6.54 8.93
N ILE A 330 -28.83 -5.85 7.84
CA ILE A 330 -29.18 -6.49 6.55
C ILE A 330 -28.03 -7.35 6.02
N ARG A 331 -26.79 -6.89 6.16
CA ARG A 331 -25.56 -7.52 5.65
C ARG A 331 -24.68 -8.14 6.75
N SER A 332 -25.26 -8.56 7.86
CA SER A 332 -24.60 -8.87 9.14
C SER A 332 -23.27 -9.63 9.04
N LYS A 333 -23.17 -10.61 8.12
CA LYS A 333 -21.96 -11.42 7.93
C LYS A 333 -20.86 -10.64 7.17
N TYR A 334 -21.24 -9.81 6.20
CA TYR A 334 -20.34 -9.28 5.17
C TYR A 334 -20.06 -7.79 5.30
N LEU A 335 -20.71 -7.08 6.21
CA LEU A 335 -20.50 -5.67 6.44
C LEU A 335 -20.05 -5.38 7.87
N LYS A 336 -18.99 -4.60 8.00
CA LYS A 336 -18.57 -4.00 9.27
C LYS A 336 -18.49 -2.48 9.10
N ALA A 337 -19.27 -1.77 9.89
CA ALA A 337 -19.34 -0.32 9.86
C ALA A 337 -18.69 0.29 11.12
N TYR A 338 -17.95 1.35 10.91
CA TYR A 338 -17.22 2.08 11.94
C TYR A 338 -17.47 3.57 11.79
N PHE A 339 -17.77 4.21 12.89
CA PHE A 339 -17.70 5.65 13.03
C PHE A 339 -16.39 6.02 13.72
N VAL A 340 -15.62 6.92 13.13
CA VAL A 340 -14.35 7.41 13.68
C VAL A 340 -14.42 8.90 13.90
N TYR A 341 -14.52 9.31 15.16
CA TYR A 341 -14.56 10.71 15.55
C TYR A 341 -13.17 11.20 15.96
N GLY A 342 -12.61 12.14 15.21
CA GLY A 342 -11.27 12.67 15.42
C GLY A 342 -11.22 14.20 15.47
N ASN A 343 -12.06 14.80 16.33
CA ASN A 343 -12.06 16.24 16.58
C ASN A 343 -11.01 16.57 17.66
N GLU A 344 -10.01 17.38 17.31
CA GLU A 344 -8.93 17.79 18.21
C GLU A 344 -9.35 18.91 19.18
N LYS A 345 -10.46 19.63 18.86
CA LYS A 345 -10.96 20.69 19.72
C LYS A 345 -11.54 20.07 21.00
N ASP A 346 -11.09 20.57 22.12
CA ASP A 346 -11.54 20.14 23.46
C ASP A 346 -11.45 18.62 23.69
N TYR A 347 -10.44 17.98 23.09
CA TYR A 347 -10.26 16.55 23.25
C TYR A 347 -9.96 16.16 24.70
N ASN A 348 -10.86 15.36 25.27
CA ASN A 348 -10.66 14.63 26.49
C ASN A 348 -11.16 13.19 26.31
N LYS A 349 -10.32 12.22 26.58
CA LYS A 349 -10.62 10.81 26.31
C LYS A 349 -11.88 10.31 27.01
N ASP A 350 -12.01 10.59 28.32
CA ASP A 350 -13.10 10.06 29.13
C ASP A 350 -14.44 10.72 28.78
N THR A 351 -14.42 12.02 28.52
CA THR A 351 -15.60 12.77 28.05
C THR A 351 -16.05 12.25 26.69
N ARG A 352 -15.11 12.10 25.74
CA ARG A 352 -15.40 11.63 24.40
C ARG A 352 -15.96 10.22 24.38
N GLN A 353 -15.42 9.35 25.23
CA GLN A 353 -15.94 7.98 25.36
C GLN A 353 -17.39 7.99 25.85
N LYS A 354 -17.71 8.76 26.92
CA LYS A 354 -19.07 8.87 27.45
C LYS A 354 -20.05 9.49 26.45
N GLU A 355 -19.64 10.51 25.72
CA GLU A 355 -20.46 11.12 24.65
C GLU A 355 -20.88 10.09 23.61
N LEU A 356 -19.94 9.31 23.10
CA LEU A 356 -20.22 8.28 22.09
C LEU A 356 -21.01 7.10 22.67
N GLU A 357 -20.78 6.71 23.92
CA GLU A 357 -21.59 5.71 24.62
C GLU A 357 -23.05 6.16 24.70
N ASN A 358 -23.32 7.40 25.11
CA ASN A 358 -24.66 7.95 25.21
C ASN A 358 -25.36 7.96 23.85
N ILE A 359 -24.66 8.35 22.77
CA ILE A 359 -25.21 8.32 21.40
C ILE A 359 -25.54 6.88 20.98
N GLY A 360 -24.66 5.93 21.28
CA GLY A 360 -24.91 4.52 20.96
C GLY A 360 -26.14 3.96 21.66
N ILE A 361 -26.35 4.34 22.93
CA ILE A 361 -27.55 3.97 23.72
C ILE A 361 -28.80 4.68 23.18
N GLU A 362 -28.74 5.99 22.95
CA GLU A 362 -29.83 6.80 22.40
C GLU A 362 -30.36 6.22 21.08
N LEU A 363 -29.47 5.84 20.18
CA LEU A 363 -29.82 5.31 18.86
C LEU A 363 -30.03 3.78 18.85
N ASN A 364 -29.92 3.11 20.01
CA ASN A 364 -30.03 1.65 20.14
C ASN A 364 -29.15 0.87 19.16
N LEU A 365 -27.89 1.34 18.95
CA LEU A 365 -26.95 0.71 18.05
C LEU A 365 -26.43 -0.62 18.63
N LYS A 366 -26.12 -1.60 17.77
CA LYS A 366 -25.60 -2.93 18.17
C LYS A 366 -24.48 -3.41 17.27
N ASN A 367 -24.51 -3.09 15.97
CA ASN A 367 -23.64 -3.66 14.94
C ASN A 367 -22.57 -2.67 14.48
N ILE A 368 -22.83 -1.36 14.53
CA ILE A 368 -21.84 -0.35 14.22
C ILE A 368 -20.95 -0.08 15.44
N ALA A 369 -19.63 0.04 15.22
CA ALA A 369 -18.69 0.45 16.26
C ALA A 369 -18.56 1.99 16.27
N LEU A 370 -18.81 2.62 17.42
CA LEU A 370 -18.48 4.02 17.63
C LEU A 370 -17.09 4.13 18.23
N THR A 371 -16.17 4.72 17.47
CA THR A 371 -14.77 4.83 17.85
C THR A 371 -14.30 6.28 17.78
N PHE A 372 -13.17 6.57 18.43
CA PHE A 372 -12.58 7.89 18.40
C PHE A 372 -11.05 7.85 18.47
N VAL A 373 -10.44 8.92 18.01
CA VAL A 373 -9.02 9.24 18.08
C VAL A 373 -8.83 10.67 18.56
N PRO A 374 -7.65 11.07 19.07
CA PRO A 374 -7.42 12.46 19.49
C PRO A 374 -7.66 13.47 18.37
N SER A 375 -7.15 13.17 17.18
CA SER A 375 -7.37 13.89 15.93
C SER A 375 -7.28 12.95 14.74
N LEU A 376 -7.77 13.37 13.57
CA LEU A 376 -7.60 12.56 12.33
C LEU A 376 -6.16 12.61 11.77
N THR A 377 -5.29 13.40 12.40
CA THR A 377 -3.84 13.47 12.08
C THR A 377 -2.98 12.75 13.13
N ASP A 378 -3.59 12.07 14.10
CA ASP A 378 -2.90 11.37 15.17
C ASP A 378 -2.06 10.21 14.64
N SER A 379 -0.73 10.27 14.88
CA SER A 379 0.22 9.27 14.44
C SER A 379 0.32 8.07 15.39
N GLU A 380 -0.06 8.24 16.67
CA GLU A 380 -0.01 7.15 17.64
C GLU A 380 -1.04 6.06 17.34
N SER A 381 -2.23 6.45 16.90
CA SER A 381 -3.25 5.51 16.43
C SER A 381 -3.05 5.07 14.98
N GLU A 382 -2.08 5.61 14.27
CA GLU A 382 -1.84 5.42 12.83
C GLU A 382 -3.02 5.90 11.93
N VAL A 383 -4.02 6.61 12.47
CA VAL A 383 -5.15 7.13 11.68
C VAL A 383 -4.71 8.15 10.63
N ASN A 384 -3.61 8.87 10.86
CA ASN A 384 -2.99 9.81 9.91
C ASN A 384 -2.66 9.18 8.56
N LEU A 385 -2.38 7.86 8.52
CA LEU A 385 -2.09 7.11 7.29
C LEU A 385 -3.29 7.07 6.34
N ASN A 386 -4.50 7.24 6.85
CA ASN A 386 -5.72 7.34 6.03
C ASN A 386 -5.84 8.69 5.30
N LYS A 387 -4.96 9.66 5.56
CA LYS A 387 -4.91 10.99 4.92
C LYS A 387 -6.26 11.73 4.94
N ILE A 388 -7.05 11.54 5.99
CA ILE A 388 -8.35 12.21 6.13
C ILE A 388 -8.15 13.69 6.44
N ASN A 389 -8.82 14.55 5.68
CA ASN A 389 -8.82 15.99 5.93
C ASN A 389 -9.79 16.32 7.08
N PRO A 390 -9.29 16.81 8.24
CA PRO A 390 -10.13 17.08 9.40
C PRO A 390 -11.09 18.28 9.23
N THR A 391 -10.91 19.08 8.17
CA THR A 391 -11.72 20.29 7.94
C THR A 391 -12.95 20.06 7.07
N VAL A 392 -13.08 18.89 6.41
CA VAL A 392 -14.30 18.52 5.69
C VAL A 392 -15.37 18.05 6.68
N GLY A 393 -16.65 18.15 6.30
CA GLY A 393 -17.75 17.74 7.15
C GLY A 393 -17.74 16.25 7.50
N ASN A 394 -17.40 15.42 6.50
CA ASN A 394 -17.20 14.00 6.69
C ASN A 394 -16.45 13.37 5.51
N THR A 395 -15.95 12.15 5.74
CA THR A 395 -15.38 11.29 4.69
C THR A 395 -15.85 9.87 4.95
N PHE A 396 -16.47 9.25 3.93
CA PHE A 396 -16.77 7.83 3.90
C PHE A 396 -15.70 7.13 3.07
N VAL A 397 -15.15 6.07 3.61
CA VAL A 397 -14.28 5.12 2.91
C VAL A 397 -14.97 3.77 2.94
N ILE A 398 -15.24 3.20 1.76
CA ILE A 398 -15.74 1.84 1.64
C ILE A 398 -14.62 1.00 1.08
N PHE A 399 -14.28 -0.07 1.79
CA PHE A 399 -13.26 -1.01 1.35
C PHE A 399 -13.81 -2.43 1.27
N LYS A 400 -13.20 -3.25 0.44
CA LYS A 400 -13.41 -4.69 0.30
C LYS A 400 -12.04 -5.36 0.20
N HIS A 401 -11.82 -6.43 0.96
CA HIS A 401 -10.49 -7.06 1.04
C HIS A 401 -9.35 -6.04 1.27
N ARG A 402 -9.61 -5.06 2.15
CA ARG A 402 -8.74 -3.92 2.48
C ARG A 402 -8.48 -2.93 1.34
N THR A 403 -8.89 -3.20 0.11
CA THR A 403 -8.77 -2.25 -1.00
C THR A 403 -9.94 -1.27 -0.98
N ILE A 404 -9.65 0.02 -1.10
CA ILE A 404 -10.66 1.07 -1.17
C ILE A 404 -11.41 0.95 -2.49
N ILE A 405 -12.73 0.80 -2.42
CA ILE A 405 -13.61 0.63 -3.60
C ILE A 405 -14.55 1.79 -3.84
N ALA A 406 -14.77 2.63 -2.81
CA ALA A 406 -15.52 3.88 -2.96
C ALA A 406 -15.12 4.88 -1.87
N LYS A 407 -15.25 6.16 -2.19
CA LYS A 407 -14.97 7.28 -1.31
C LYS A 407 -15.98 8.40 -1.54
N PHE A 408 -16.50 8.99 -0.45
CA PHE A 408 -17.43 10.12 -0.51
C PHE A 408 -17.00 11.18 0.50
N ILE A 409 -16.99 12.45 0.09
CA ILE A 409 -16.55 13.59 0.90
C ILE A 409 -17.70 14.58 1.02
N ASN A 410 -17.94 15.14 2.21
CA ASN A 410 -19.05 16.05 2.49
C ASN A 410 -20.42 15.45 2.08
N PHE A 411 -20.60 14.17 2.37
CA PHE A 411 -21.74 13.39 1.94
C PHE A 411 -22.91 13.61 2.91
N LYS A 412 -24.00 14.24 2.44
CA LYS A 412 -25.17 14.58 3.26
C LYS A 412 -26.05 13.37 3.52
N ALA A 413 -26.69 13.30 4.70
CA ALA A 413 -27.60 12.22 5.08
C ALA A 413 -28.98 12.39 4.42
N THR A 414 -29.07 12.01 3.14
CA THR A 414 -30.30 12.04 2.33
C THR A 414 -30.65 10.65 1.83
N SER A 415 -31.92 10.41 1.52
CA SER A 415 -32.39 9.13 1.00
C SER A 415 -31.63 8.69 -0.26
N ASP A 416 -31.28 9.62 -1.12
CA ASP A 416 -30.55 9.28 -2.37
C ASP A 416 -29.10 8.89 -2.07
N ASN A 417 -28.44 9.57 -1.13
CA ASN A 417 -27.09 9.24 -0.71
C ASN A 417 -27.04 7.89 0.06
N PHE A 418 -28.07 7.57 0.81
CA PHE A 418 -28.22 6.23 1.41
C PHE A 418 -28.32 5.15 0.34
N LYS A 419 -29.13 5.35 -0.72
CA LYS A 419 -29.22 4.43 -1.85
C LYS A 419 -27.88 4.26 -2.59
N ILE A 420 -27.08 5.32 -2.69
CA ILE A 420 -25.74 5.25 -3.30
C ILE A 420 -24.84 4.29 -2.51
N ILE A 421 -24.79 4.40 -1.19
CA ILE A 421 -23.99 3.49 -0.35
C ILE A 421 -24.52 2.05 -0.46
N SER A 422 -25.83 1.82 -0.29
CA SER A 422 -26.44 0.49 -0.43
C SER A 422 -26.13 -0.12 -1.80
N SER A 423 -26.32 0.63 -2.88
CA SER A 423 -26.03 0.18 -4.25
C SER A 423 -24.55 -0.11 -4.46
N THR A 424 -23.64 0.64 -3.83
CA THR A 424 -22.20 0.38 -3.90
C THR A 424 -21.87 -0.95 -3.23
N LEU A 425 -22.43 -1.21 -2.06
CA LEU A 425 -22.25 -2.48 -1.34
C LEU A 425 -22.81 -3.66 -2.12
N ASP A 426 -23.98 -3.50 -2.77
CA ASP A 426 -24.59 -4.57 -3.57
C ASP A 426 -23.80 -4.88 -4.84
N LYS A 427 -23.37 -3.87 -5.57
CA LYS A 427 -22.61 -4.03 -6.82
C LYS A 427 -21.21 -4.59 -6.61
N THR A 428 -20.62 -4.39 -5.44
CA THR A 428 -19.26 -4.83 -5.12
C THR A 428 -19.22 -6.10 -4.28
N LYS A 429 -20.40 -6.67 -3.94
CA LYS A 429 -20.50 -7.98 -3.31
C LYS A 429 -19.89 -9.02 -4.25
N GLY A 430 -18.76 -9.61 -3.88
CA GLY A 430 -18.10 -10.65 -4.66
C GLY A 430 -18.65 -12.04 -4.36
N ASP A 431 -18.53 -12.95 -5.33
CA ASP A 431 -18.92 -14.35 -5.17
C ASP A 431 -18.01 -15.10 -4.18
N TYR A 432 -16.89 -14.51 -3.81
CA TYR A 432 -15.84 -15.14 -3.01
C TYR A 432 -15.93 -14.92 -1.49
N PHE A 433 -16.93 -14.17 -1.00
CA PHE A 433 -17.08 -13.91 0.45
C PHE A 433 -17.23 -15.16 1.31
N ASN A 434 -17.67 -16.26 0.72
CA ASN A 434 -17.86 -17.53 1.42
C ASN A 434 -16.65 -18.47 1.38
N LEU A 435 -15.64 -18.15 0.56
CA LEU A 435 -14.44 -18.97 0.44
C LEU A 435 -13.55 -18.83 1.68
N SER A 436 -12.76 -19.85 1.93
CA SER A 436 -11.83 -19.89 3.06
C SER A 436 -10.55 -19.10 2.74
N GLU A 437 -9.94 -18.55 3.77
CA GLU A 437 -8.59 -17.98 3.67
C GLU A 437 -7.54 -19.09 3.85
N PRO A 438 -6.36 -18.98 3.19
CA PRO A 438 -5.24 -19.85 3.48
C PRO A 438 -4.84 -19.73 4.94
N LYS A 439 -4.39 -20.83 5.53
CA LYS A 439 -3.76 -20.77 6.84
C LYS A 439 -2.43 -20.01 6.67
N HIS A 440 -2.21 -19.02 7.50
CA HIS A 440 -0.91 -18.34 7.59
C HIS A 440 0.07 -19.33 8.24
N GLU A 441 1.18 -19.60 7.54
CA GLU A 441 2.29 -20.41 8.04
C GLU A 441 3.21 -19.60 8.96
#